data_dfafd6db0af8bca64acbc395a1787e32
#
_entry.id   dfafd6db0af8bca64acbc395a1787e32
#
_cell.length_a   1.000
_cell.length_b   1.000
_cell.length_c   1.000
_cell.angle_alpha   90.00
_cell.angle_beta   90.00
_cell.angle_gamma   90.00
#
_symmetry.space_group_name_H-M   'P 1'
#
loop_
_entity.id
_entity.type
_entity.pdbx_description
1 polymer ?
#
loop_
_entity_poly.entity_id
_entity_poly.type
_entity_poly.pdbx_seq_one_letter_code
_entity_poly.pdbx_strand_id
1 'polypeptide(L)'
;MNISKKVFHLFLAAIMAFSFAACVSVVQAAPFTAPQKLDPYLYYMEYADYAPDLTTGEHVKLGFACSAVRNGNFYGRNLDLDYADVPEFVIKIAANEAEGRYASIGLAAILTLKSNEFDKVSEADLLALPNITFDGINENGVAMNCNVAPAIDLDFATLRSTNYGKPRIHAVSVVRYVLDHAESAAHGVELLKNMDIYGGYGSWGLHWMLSDEKETYIIECIDGELVVRNDTDNIMTNFYVNYGSYSKYAA
;
A
#
# COMPACT_ATOMS: atom_id res chain seq x y z
N MET A 1 -41.84 56.82 21.53
CA MET A 1 -41.47 55.89 20.42
C MET A 1 -40.41 54.90 20.91
N ASN A 2 -40.87 53.73 21.44
CA ASN A 2 -40.00 52.79 22.15
C ASN A 2 -40.12 51.40 21.55
N ILE A 3 -39.86 51.30 20.24
CA ILE A 3 -39.91 50.02 19.48
C ILE A 3 -38.51 49.40 19.34
N SER A 4 -37.44 50.15 19.63
CA SER A 4 -36.09 49.72 19.28
C SER A 4 -35.46 48.64 20.20
N LYS A 5 -35.85 48.61 21.48
CA LYS A 5 -35.22 47.68 22.46
C LYS A 5 -35.73 46.25 22.34
N LYS A 6 -36.98 46.01 22.06
CA LYS A 6 -37.56 44.66 21.92
C LYS A 6 -37.08 43.97 20.63
N VAL A 7 -36.97 44.71 19.54
CA VAL A 7 -36.46 44.18 18.25
C VAL A 7 -34.98 43.86 18.35
N PHE A 8 -34.20 44.66 19.07
CA PHE A 8 -32.76 44.40 19.25
C PHE A 8 -32.51 43.15 20.10
N HIS A 9 -33.32 42.89 21.14
CA HIS A 9 -33.16 41.65 21.93
C HIS A 9 -33.61 40.40 21.19
N LEU A 10 -34.61 40.47 20.28
CA LEU A 10 -34.97 39.34 19.43
C LEU A 10 -33.88 39.02 18.38
N PHE A 11 -33.24 40.06 17.82
CA PHE A 11 -32.15 39.87 16.87
C PHE A 11 -30.90 39.28 17.56
N LEU A 12 -30.56 39.71 18.76
CA LEU A 12 -29.45 39.18 19.52
C LEU A 12 -29.67 37.72 19.95
N ALA A 13 -30.92 37.36 20.34
CA ALA A 13 -31.27 35.98 20.67
C ALA A 13 -31.27 35.07 19.44
N ALA A 14 -31.68 35.56 18.27
CA ALA A 14 -31.61 34.82 17.02
C ALA A 14 -30.13 34.58 16.56
N ILE A 15 -29.27 35.57 16.73
CA ILE A 15 -27.84 35.44 16.41
C ILE A 15 -27.14 34.45 17.37
N MET A 16 -27.48 34.48 18.67
CA MET A 16 -26.94 33.50 19.62
C MET A 16 -27.45 32.06 19.37
N ALA A 17 -28.73 31.92 18.98
CA ALA A 17 -29.31 30.63 18.64
C ALA A 17 -28.69 30.05 17.35
N PHE A 18 -28.36 30.89 16.35
CA PHE A 18 -27.66 30.48 15.15
C PHE A 18 -26.16 30.14 15.39
N SER A 19 -25.53 30.82 16.35
CA SER A 19 -24.11 30.53 16.70
C SER A 19 -23.98 29.25 17.51
N PHE A 20 -25.00 28.78 18.22
CA PHE A 20 -25.00 27.50 18.93
C PHE A 20 -25.35 26.31 18.02
N ALA A 21 -26.03 26.52 16.89
CA ALA A 21 -26.33 25.46 15.92
C ALA A 21 -25.16 25.13 14.98
N ALA A 22 -24.09 25.94 14.99
CA ALA A 22 -22.94 25.77 14.10
C ALA A 22 -21.76 25.01 14.73
N CYS A 23 -21.89 24.52 15.96
CA CYS A 23 -20.89 23.69 16.62
C CYS A 23 -21.43 22.30 17.00
N VAL A 24 -22.19 21.68 16.12
CA VAL A 24 -22.24 20.23 16.09
C VAL A 24 -20.97 19.84 15.32
N SER A 25 -19.90 19.61 16.06
CA SER A 25 -18.77 18.84 15.53
C SER A 25 -19.35 17.51 15.11
N VAL A 26 -19.56 17.33 13.80
CA VAL A 26 -19.77 16.01 13.24
C VAL A 26 -18.48 15.29 13.57
N VAL A 27 -18.49 14.49 14.61
CA VAL A 27 -17.41 13.53 14.87
C VAL A 27 -17.48 12.59 13.68
N GLN A 28 -16.67 12.87 12.68
CA GLN A 28 -16.52 11.99 11.54
C GLN A 28 -16.01 10.67 12.11
N ALA A 29 -16.77 9.60 11.93
CA ALA A 29 -16.31 8.28 12.33
C ALA A 29 -14.95 7.99 11.68
N ALA A 30 -14.06 7.36 12.42
CA ALA A 30 -12.79 6.93 11.85
C ALA A 30 -13.05 6.10 10.59
N PRO A 31 -12.27 6.31 9.52
CA PRO A 31 -12.47 5.60 8.26
C PRO A 31 -12.12 4.10 8.37
N PHE A 32 -11.79 3.61 9.54
CA PHE A 32 -11.40 2.22 9.81
C PHE A 32 -11.99 1.69 11.12
N THR A 33 -12.05 0.36 11.25
CA THR A 33 -12.42 -0.33 12.49
C THR A 33 -11.25 -0.37 13.47
N ALA A 34 -11.54 -0.50 14.77
CA ALA A 34 -10.48 -0.78 15.74
C ALA A 34 -9.76 -2.10 15.40
N PRO A 35 -8.42 -2.17 15.60
CA PRO A 35 -7.65 -3.39 15.37
C PRO A 35 -8.17 -4.57 16.19
N GLN A 36 -8.52 -5.66 15.53
CA GLN A 36 -8.89 -6.92 16.16
C GLN A 36 -7.66 -7.82 16.19
N LYS A 37 -7.19 -8.19 17.39
CA LYS A 37 -6.07 -9.10 17.54
C LYS A 37 -6.46 -10.52 17.13
N LEU A 38 -5.72 -11.09 16.18
CA LEU A 38 -5.89 -12.47 15.72
C LEU A 38 -4.84 -13.41 16.32
N ASP A 39 -3.60 -12.93 16.48
CA ASP A 39 -2.44 -13.66 17.01
C ASP A 39 -1.54 -12.68 17.80
N PRO A 40 -0.53 -13.12 18.56
CA PRO A 40 0.38 -12.19 19.26
C PRO A 40 0.90 -11.02 18.43
N TYR A 41 1.10 -11.21 17.14
CA TYR A 41 1.70 -10.23 16.23
C TYR A 41 0.78 -9.84 15.06
N LEU A 42 -0.38 -10.48 14.92
CA LEU A 42 -1.29 -10.30 13.79
C LEU A 42 -2.59 -9.66 14.23
N TYR A 43 -3.02 -8.68 13.48
CA TYR A 43 -4.27 -7.93 13.69
C TYR A 43 -5.10 -7.91 12.42
N TYR A 44 -6.39 -7.67 12.57
CA TYR A 44 -7.33 -7.47 11.46
C TYR A 44 -7.98 -6.11 11.57
N MET A 45 -8.14 -5.41 10.43
CA MET A 45 -8.82 -4.12 10.32
C MET A 45 -9.60 -4.03 9.01
N GLU A 46 -10.68 -3.25 9.04
CA GLU A 46 -11.43 -2.86 7.85
C GLU A 46 -11.36 -1.35 7.66
N TYR A 47 -11.14 -0.93 6.42
CA TYR A 47 -11.13 0.47 6.01
C TYR A 47 -12.32 0.71 5.09
N ALA A 48 -13.20 1.64 5.49
CA ALA A 48 -14.26 2.15 4.63
C ALA A 48 -13.67 3.08 3.56
N ASP A 49 -12.62 3.81 3.92
CA ASP A 49 -11.87 4.69 3.04
C ASP A 49 -10.45 4.96 3.59
N TYR A 50 -9.57 5.47 2.74
CA TYR A 50 -8.23 5.91 3.13
C TYR A 50 -7.69 6.93 2.12
N ALA A 51 -6.70 7.73 2.52
CA ALA A 51 -6.01 8.67 1.65
C ALA A 51 -4.78 8.00 1.00
N PRO A 52 -4.75 7.81 -0.34
CA PRO A 52 -3.58 7.27 -1.03
C PRO A 52 -2.37 8.20 -0.88
N ASP A 53 -1.22 7.62 -0.55
CA ASP A 53 0.07 8.30 -0.54
C ASP A 53 1.08 7.50 -1.37
N LEU A 54 1.37 7.98 -2.56
CA LEU A 54 2.29 7.33 -3.49
C LEU A 54 3.77 7.54 -3.11
N THR A 55 4.05 8.26 -2.03
CA THR A 55 5.41 8.57 -1.55
C THR A 55 5.74 7.91 -0.21
N THR A 56 4.82 7.18 0.39
CA THR A 56 4.96 6.58 1.74
C THR A 56 6.29 5.86 1.94
N GLY A 57 6.79 5.17 0.94
CA GLY A 57 8.02 4.40 1.02
C GLY A 57 9.29 5.20 1.28
N GLU A 58 9.30 6.52 1.09
CA GLU A 58 10.47 7.37 1.37
C GLU A 58 10.89 7.31 2.85
N HIS A 59 9.98 6.96 3.73
CA HIS A 59 10.18 6.90 5.18
C HIS A 59 10.42 5.49 5.72
N VAL A 60 10.36 4.47 4.87
CA VAL A 60 10.44 3.07 5.27
C VAL A 60 11.85 2.52 5.07
N LYS A 61 12.43 1.87 6.10
CA LYS A 61 13.76 1.27 6.06
C LYS A 61 13.69 -0.16 6.57
N LEU A 62 13.84 -1.15 5.67
CA LEU A 62 13.83 -2.55 6.06
C LEU A 62 14.64 -3.45 5.13
N GLY A 63 15.04 -4.63 5.68
CA GLY A 63 15.50 -5.78 4.94
C GLY A 63 14.45 -6.90 4.95
N PHE A 64 14.32 -7.65 3.85
CA PHE A 64 13.39 -8.76 3.71
C PHE A 64 14.07 -9.93 2.99
N ALA A 65 13.64 -11.15 3.34
CA ALA A 65 13.81 -12.34 2.52
C ALA A 65 12.40 -12.91 2.26
N CYS A 66 11.98 -13.01 1.01
CA CYS A 66 10.59 -13.31 0.67
C CYS A 66 10.50 -14.32 -0.45
N SER A 67 9.34 -14.96 -0.57
CA SER A 67 9.00 -15.77 -1.73
C SER A 67 7.53 -15.64 -2.07
N ALA A 68 7.21 -15.81 -3.35
CA ALA A 68 5.85 -15.87 -3.84
C ALA A 68 5.72 -16.99 -4.86
N VAL A 69 4.54 -17.60 -4.91
CA VAL A 69 4.20 -18.68 -5.83
C VAL A 69 2.75 -18.58 -6.27
N ARG A 70 2.49 -18.84 -7.55
CA ARG A 70 1.14 -19.09 -8.04
C ARG A 70 1.03 -20.53 -8.50
N ASN A 71 -0.01 -21.24 -8.04
CA ASN A 71 -0.33 -22.60 -8.49
C ASN A 71 -1.83 -22.69 -8.78
N GLY A 72 -2.20 -22.73 -10.05
CA GLY A 72 -3.59 -22.67 -10.46
C GLY A 72 -4.28 -21.40 -9.95
N ASN A 73 -5.31 -21.54 -9.15
CA ASN A 73 -6.06 -20.44 -8.55
C ASN A 73 -5.55 -20.02 -7.16
N PHE A 74 -4.42 -20.57 -6.73
CA PHE A 74 -3.82 -20.24 -5.45
C PHE A 74 -2.62 -19.30 -5.66
N TYR A 75 -2.58 -18.24 -4.90
CA TYR A 75 -1.46 -17.33 -4.79
C TYR A 75 -0.96 -17.37 -3.36
N GLY A 76 0.29 -17.76 -3.18
CA GLY A 76 0.93 -17.88 -1.87
C GLY A 76 2.13 -16.95 -1.76
N ARG A 77 2.33 -16.39 -0.56
CA ARG A 77 3.47 -15.56 -0.26
C ARG A 77 4.01 -15.85 1.14
N ASN A 78 5.34 -15.87 1.27
CA ASN A 78 6.04 -15.83 2.54
C ASN A 78 6.71 -14.47 2.69
N LEU A 79 6.35 -13.73 3.75
CA LEU A 79 6.98 -12.49 4.16
C LEU A 79 8.01 -12.82 5.22
N ASP A 80 9.28 -12.58 4.94
CA ASP A 80 10.36 -12.75 5.89
C ASP A 80 10.99 -11.38 6.16
N LEU A 81 10.77 -10.88 7.36
CA LEU A 81 11.25 -9.59 7.84
C LEU A 81 12.45 -9.79 8.75
N ASP A 82 13.45 -8.92 8.68
CA ASP A 82 14.60 -8.91 9.61
C ASP A 82 14.17 -8.76 11.08
N TYR A 83 12.94 -8.31 11.31
CA TYR A 83 12.34 -8.15 12.63
C TYR A 83 11.10 -9.02 12.75
N ALA A 84 11.24 -10.17 13.40
CA ALA A 84 10.16 -11.15 13.57
C ALA A 84 8.98 -10.67 14.43
N ASP A 85 9.05 -9.46 14.97
CA ASP A 85 8.12 -8.97 15.98
C ASP A 85 7.57 -7.57 15.69
N VAL A 86 7.32 -7.23 14.42
CA VAL A 86 6.55 -6.04 14.04
C VAL A 86 5.05 -6.32 14.07
N PRO A 87 4.20 -5.33 14.39
CA PRO A 87 2.76 -5.49 14.26
C PRO A 87 2.38 -5.62 12.78
N GLU A 88 1.80 -6.76 12.43
CA GLU A 88 1.27 -7.06 11.10
C GLU A 88 -0.25 -6.97 11.08
N PHE A 89 -0.81 -6.55 9.96
CA PHE A 89 -2.23 -6.31 9.81
C PHE A 89 -2.76 -6.94 8.52
N VAL A 90 -3.73 -7.83 8.65
CA VAL A 90 -4.62 -8.14 7.54
C VAL A 90 -5.61 -6.99 7.43
N ILE A 91 -5.56 -6.26 6.32
CA ILE A 91 -6.43 -5.11 6.08
C ILE A 91 -7.41 -5.42 4.96
N LYS A 92 -8.68 -5.13 5.19
CA LYS A 92 -9.72 -5.16 4.16
C LYS A 92 -10.10 -3.72 3.84
N ILE A 93 -10.05 -3.37 2.56
CA ILE A 93 -10.35 -2.04 2.07
C ILE A 93 -11.60 -2.13 1.20
N ALA A 94 -12.58 -1.26 1.47
CA ALA A 94 -13.80 -1.17 0.67
C ALA A 94 -13.52 -0.53 -0.70
N ALA A 95 -14.34 -0.90 -1.68
CA ALA A 95 -14.37 -0.19 -2.95
C ALA A 95 -14.76 1.28 -2.76
N ASN A 96 -14.23 2.15 -3.60
CA ASN A 96 -14.64 3.55 -3.71
C ASN A 96 -14.82 3.89 -5.19
N GLU A 97 -16.04 3.75 -5.68
CA GLU A 97 -16.36 3.96 -7.10
C GLU A 97 -16.08 5.42 -7.54
N ALA A 98 -16.23 6.39 -6.64
CA ALA A 98 -15.98 7.80 -6.96
C ALA A 98 -14.50 8.07 -7.28
N GLU A 99 -13.59 7.27 -6.73
CA GLU A 99 -12.15 7.34 -6.97
C GLU A 99 -11.65 6.24 -7.92
N GLY A 100 -12.54 5.39 -8.44
CA GLY A 100 -12.20 4.25 -9.31
C GLY A 100 -11.35 3.21 -8.57
N ARG A 101 -11.61 2.99 -7.28
CA ARG A 101 -10.86 2.06 -6.44
C ARG A 101 -11.66 0.78 -6.18
N TYR A 102 -11.04 -0.37 -6.41
CA TYR A 102 -11.58 -1.69 -6.12
C TYR A 102 -11.44 -2.07 -4.64
N ALA A 103 -12.36 -2.88 -4.16
CA ALA A 103 -12.22 -3.51 -2.85
C ALA A 103 -11.04 -4.51 -2.88
N SER A 104 -10.37 -4.64 -1.75
CA SER A 104 -9.20 -5.52 -1.63
C SER A 104 -8.98 -6.02 -0.20
N ILE A 105 -8.21 -7.10 -0.08
CA ILE A 105 -7.64 -7.57 1.17
C ILE A 105 -6.14 -7.74 0.99
N GLY A 106 -5.34 -7.38 1.98
CA GLY A 106 -3.89 -7.48 1.90
C GLY A 106 -3.22 -7.51 3.25
N LEU A 107 -1.91 -7.68 3.25
CA LEU A 107 -1.06 -7.62 4.43
C LEU A 107 -0.26 -6.32 4.43
N ALA A 108 -0.29 -5.64 5.57
CA ALA A 108 0.48 -4.43 5.84
C ALA A 108 1.16 -4.54 7.21
N ALA A 109 2.19 -3.76 7.46
CA ALA A 109 2.88 -3.76 8.75
C ALA A 109 3.36 -2.37 9.15
N ILE A 110 3.38 -2.11 10.45
CA ILE A 110 3.96 -0.88 11.02
C ILE A 110 5.42 -1.13 11.33
N LEU A 111 6.26 -0.89 10.36
CA LEU A 111 7.67 -1.29 10.35
C LEU A 111 8.57 -0.46 11.28
N THR A 112 8.06 0.62 11.85
CA THR A 112 8.77 1.48 12.81
C THR A 112 8.60 1.03 14.25
N LEU A 113 7.70 0.07 14.51
CA LEU A 113 7.37 -0.43 15.84
C LEU A 113 7.68 -1.91 15.96
N LYS A 114 8.03 -2.34 17.18
CA LYS A 114 8.08 -3.76 17.55
C LYS A 114 6.70 -4.21 18.03
N SER A 115 6.41 -5.48 17.95
CA SER A 115 5.10 -6.03 18.34
C SER A 115 4.76 -5.83 19.81
N ASN A 116 5.77 -5.85 20.69
CA ASN A 116 5.58 -5.51 22.11
C ASN A 116 5.35 -4.01 22.36
N GLU A 117 5.38 -3.19 21.29
CA GLU A 117 5.11 -1.76 21.30
C GLU A 117 3.77 -1.43 20.64
N PHE A 118 2.87 -2.42 20.49
CA PHE A 118 1.55 -2.20 19.88
C PHE A 118 0.74 -1.11 20.59
N ASP A 119 0.95 -0.92 21.88
CA ASP A 119 0.36 0.15 22.67
C ASP A 119 0.84 1.56 22.23
N LYS A 120 1.91 1.64 21.45
CA LYS A 120 2.43 2.89 20.87
C LYS A 120 1.88 3.20 19.48
N VAL A 121 1.08 2.28 18.90
CA VAL A 121 0.43 2.50 17.60
C VAL A 121 -0.49 3.70 17.69
N SER A 122 -0.22 4.73 16.93
CA SER A 122 -1.02 5.94 16.87
C SER A 122 -2.13 5.82 15.83
N GLU A 123 -3.14 6.69 15.94
CA GLU A 123 -4.16 6.81 14.89
C GLU A 123 -3.55 7.20 13.54
N ALA A 124 -2.50 8.01 13.54
CA ALA A 124 -1.78 8.39 12.33
C ALA A 124 -1.11 7.18 11.65
N ASP A 125 -0.53 6.25 12.42
CA ASP A 125 0.02 5.00 11.89
C ASP A 125 -1.07 4.16 11.24
N LEU A 126 -2.24 4.05 11.88
CA LEU A 126 -3.38 3.29 11.35
C LEU A 126 -3.96 3.95 10.09
N LEU A 127 -4.02 5.28 10.01
CA LEU A 127 -4.46 6.00 8.81
C LEU A 127 -3.51 5.79 7.61
N ALA A 128 -2.21 5.69 7.86
CA ALA A 128 -1.19 5.50 6.83
C ALA A 128 -1.03 4.03 6.41
N LEU A 129 -1.49 3.09 7.21
CA LEU A 129 -1.23 1.65 7.06
C LEU A 129 -1.61 1.08 5.68
N PRO A 130 -2.75 1.44 5.04
CA PRO A 130 -3.07 0.96 3.70
C PRO A 130 -2.00 1.24 2.65
N ASN A 131 -1.28 2.34 2.79
CA ASN A 131 -0.23 2.74 1.85
C ASN A 131 1.05 1.86 1.95
N ILE A 132 1.17 1.04 3.00
CA ILE A 132 2.29 0.12 3.23
C ILE A 132 1.78 -1.32 3.08
N THR A 133 1.16 -1.63 1.95
CA THR A 133 0.66 -2.97 1.63
C THR A 133 1.75 -3.76 0.90
N PHE A 134 2.14 -4.91 1.43
CA PHE A 134 3.21 -5.75 0.85
C PHE A 134 2.68 -6.81 -0.11
N ASP A 135 1.47 -7.27 0.12
CA ASP A 135 0.77 -8.21 -0.74
C ASP A 135 -0.74 -8.07 -0.57
N GLY A 136 -1.49 -8.66 -1.48
CA GLY A 136 -2.93 -8.69 -1.41
C GLY A 136 -3.58 -9.15 -2.69
N ILE A 137 -4.90 -9.15 -2.66
CA ILE A 137 -5.77 -9.46 -3.79
C ILE A 137 -6.94 -8.49 -3.81
N ASN A 138 -7.35 -8.03 -4.99
CA ASN A 138 -8.54 -7.22 -5.15
C ASN A 138 -9.76 -8.05 -5.59
N GLU A 139 -10.93 -7.43 -5.62
CA GLU A 139 -12.19 -8.08 -5.98
C GLU A 139 -12.26 -8.62 -7.42
N ASN A 140 -11.39 -8.14 -8.31
CA ASN A 140 -11.25 -8.67 -9.67
C ASN A 140 -10.34 -9.91 -9.73
N GLY A 141 -9.81 -10.39 -8.60
CA GLY A 141 -8.90 -11.54 -8.55
C GLY A 141 -7.46 -11.20 -8.94
N VAL A 142 -7.11 -9.93 -8.99
CA VAL A 142 -5.73 -9.48 -9.24
C VAL A 142 -4.96 -9.56 -7.94
N ALA A 143 -3.95 -10.41 -7.87
CA ALA A 143 -3.05 -10.59 -6.74
C ALA A 143 -1.68 -10.00 -7.04
N MET A 144 -1.11 -9.30 -6.08
CA MET A 144 0.23 -8.72 -6.21
C MET A 144 0.99 -8.76 -4.88
N ASN A 145 2.29 -8.96 -4.95
CA ASN A 145 3.20 -8.78 -3.82
C ASN A 145 4.48 -8.05 -4.25
N CYS A 146 5.21 -7.53 -3.27
CA CYS A 146 6.58 -7.08 -3.45
C CYS A 146 7.56 -7.94 -2.65
N ASN A 147 8.70 -8.25 -3.27
CA ASN A 147 9.86 -8.83 -2.61
C ASN A 147 11.04 -7.88 -2.73
N VAL A 148 11.95 -7.95 -1.76
CA VAL A 148 13.25 -7.29 -1.88
C VAL A 148 14.10 -8.06 -2.88
N ALA A 149 14.73 -7.35 -3.81
CA ALA A 149 15.77 -7.87 -4.66
C ALA A 149 17.13 -7.31 -4.18
N PRO A 150 18.17 -8.14 -4.01
CA PRO A 150 19.49 -7.67 -3.58
C PRO A 150 20.01 -6.62 -4.55
N ALA A 151 20.53 -5.52 -4.03
CA ALA A 151 21.31 -4.61 -4.84
C ALA A 151 22.57 -5.32 -5.34
N ILE A 152 22.66 -5.43 -6.64
CA ILE A 152 23.79 -6.05 -7.32
C ILE A 152 24.94 -5.08 -7.41
N ASP A 153 24.59 -3.83 -7.61
CA ASP A 153 25.47 -2.68 -7.67
C ASP A 153 24.74 -1.53 -6.94
N LEU A 154 25.47 -0.66 -6.27
CA LEU A 154 24.89 0.50 -5.58
C LEU A 154 24.08 1.41 -6.52
N ASP A 155 24.43 1.43 -7.80
CA ASP A 155 23.66 2.13 -8.83
C ASP A 155 22.30 1.47 -9.14
N PHE A 156 22.15 0.19 -8.83
CA PHE A 156 20.88 -0.55 -8.92
C PHE A 156 19.99 -0.37 -7.71
N ALA A 157 20.58 -0.18 -6.55
CA ALA A 157 19.86 -0.08 -5.28
C ALA A 157 18.99 1.17 -5.18
N THR A 158 19.40 2.22 -5.85
CA THR A 158 18.55 3.37 -6.06
C THR A 158 17.75 3.10 -7.31
N LEU A 159 16.51 2.69 -7.16
CA LEU A 159 15.59 2.66 -8.29
C LEU A 159 15.61 4.01 -8.97
N ARG A 160 16.33 4.09 -10.08
CA ARG A 160 16.31 5.25 -10.94
C ARG A 160 14.90 5.38 -11.47
N SER A 161 14.47 6.61 -11.66
CA SER A 161 13.24 6.95 -12.35
C SER A 161 13.08 6.13 -13.63
N THR A 162 12.02 5.33 -13.72
CA THR A 162 11.80 4.43 -14.87
C THR A 162 11.14 5.13 -16.06
N ASN A 163 10.46 6.26 -15.82
CA ASN A 163 9.69 6.97 -16.84
C ASN A 163 9.64 8.45 -16.55
N TYR A 164 10.75 9.12 -16.74
CA TYR A 164 10.89 10.54 -16.44
C TYR A 164 9.79 11.39 -17.11
N GLY A 165 9.06 12.17 -16.31
CA GLY A 165 7.97 13.02 -16.79
C GLY A 165 6.57 12.44 -16.65
N LYS A 166 6.43 11.17 -16.22
CA LYS A 166 5.15 10.56 -15.83
C LYS A 166 4.86 10.81 -14.34
N PRO A 167 3.62 10.59 -13.89
CA PRO A 167 3.28 10.64 -12.47
C PRO A 167 4.19 9.70 -11.66
N ARG A 168 4.72 10.17 -10.54
CA ARG A 168 5.67 9.42 -9.74
C ARG A 168 4.99 8.55 -8.70
N ILE A 169 5.53 7.35 -8.51
CA ILE A 169 5.11 6.41 -7.46
C ILE A 169 6.33 5.80 -6.79
N HIS A 170 6.37 5.82 -5.45
CA HIS A 170 7.42 5.12 -4.72
C HIS A 170 7.21 3.60 -4.82
N ALA A 171 8.30 2.86 -4.97
CA ALA A 171 8.29 1.41 -5.16
C ALA A 171 7.47 0.63 -4.11
N VAL A 172 7.43 1.11 -2.85
CA VAL A 172 6.62 0.51 -1.77
C VAL A 172 5.12 0.65 -2.02
N SER A 173 4.67 1.74 -2.63
CA SER A 173 3.25 2.02 -2.87
C SER A 173 2.70 1.30 -4.11
N VAL A 174 3.55 0.62 -4.90
CA VAL A 174 3.16 -0.05 -6.16
C VAL A 174 2.09 -1.11 -5.95
N VAL A 175 2.23 -1.95 -4.91
CA VAL A 175 1.23 -3.00 -4.62
C VAL A 175 -0.13 -2.38 -4.37
N ARG A 176 -0.20 -1.38 -3.49
CA ARG A 176 -1.46 -0.72 -3.15
C ARG A 176 -2.11 -0.08 -4.37
N TYR A 177 -1.34 0.63 -5.18
CA TYR A 177 -1.82 1.28 -6.39
C TYR A 177 -2.43 0.28 -7.40
N VAL A 178 -1.76 -0.85 -7.60
CA VAL A 178 -2.26 -1.89 -8.52
C VAL A 178 -3.52 -2.55 -7.96
N LEU A 179 -3.57 -2.89 -6.66
CA LEU A 179 -4.75 -3.47 -6.06
C LEU A 179 -5.96 -2.53 -6.12
N ASP A 180 -5.74 -1.22 -6.06
CA ASP A 180 -6.81 -0.23 -6.15
C ASP A 180 -7.41 -0.12 -7.56
N HIS A 181 -6.59 -0.27 -8.61
CA HIS A 181 -6.99 0.17 -9.95
C HIS A 181 -6.94 -0.91 -11.03
N ALA A 182 -6.35 -2.08 -10.77
CA ALA A 182 -6.20 -3.10 -11.80
C ALA A 182 -7.44 -3.99 -11.95
N GLU A 183 -7.93 -4.11 -13.19
CA GLU A 183 -9.01 -5.03 -13.57
C GLU A 183 -8.50 -6.43 -13.90
N SER A 184 -7.21 -6.54 -14.24
CA SER A 184 -6.51 -7.78 -14.58
C SER A 184 -5.01 -7.60 -14.37
N ALA A 185 -4.25 -8.68 -14.37
CA ALA A 185 -2.80 -8.61 -14.30
C ALA A 185 -2.19 -7.82 -15.47
N ALA A 186 -2.69 -8.02 -16.68
CA ALA A 186 -2.27 -7.25 -17.86
C ALA A 186 -2.58 -5.74 -17.69
N HIS A 187 -3.76 -5.39 -17.18
CA HIS A 187 -4.10 -3.98 -16.89
C HIS A 187 -3.16 -3.39 -15.83
N GLY A 188 -2.83 -4.14 -14.78
CA GLY A 188 -1.85 -3.70 -13.78
C GLY A 188 -0.48 -3.39 -14.38
N VAL A 189 -0.01 -4.19 -15.33
CA VAL A 189 1.22 -3.89 -16.09
C VAL A 189 1.10 -2.56 -16.85
N GLU A 190 -0.01 -2.32 -17.54
CA GLU A 190 -0.21 -1.06 -18.29
C GLU A 190 -0.31 0.16 -17.36
N LEU A 191 -0.92 0.03 -16.20
CA LEU A 191 -0.92 1.08 -15.17
C LEU A 191 0.52 1.45 -14.78
N LEU A 192 1.36 0.45 -14.49
CA LEU A 192 2.74 0.68 -14.08
C LEU A 192 3.64 1.22 -15.19
N LYS A 193 3.41 0.84 -16.45
CA LYS A 193 4.08 1.46 -17.60
C LYS A 193 3.78 2.95 -17.75
N ASN A 194 2.70 3.43 -17.17
CA ASN A 194 2.32 4.84 -17.18
C ASN A 194 2.78 5.61 -15.94
N MET A 195 3.54 4.99 -15.05
CA MET A 195 4.09 5.59 -13.84
C MET A 195 5.61 5.71 -13.93
N ASP A 196 6.15 6.66 -13.23
CA ASP A 196 7.58 6.78 -12.93
C ASP A 196 7.83 6.16 -11.56
N ILE A 197 8.24 4.89 -11.54
CA ILE A 197 8.54 4.17 -10.32
C ILE A 197 9.94 4.57 -9.85
N TYR A 198 10.05 4.96 -8.59
CA TYR A 198 11.31 5.39 -7.98
C TYR A 198 11.47 4.88 -6.55
N GLY A 199 12.69 4.98 -6.03
CA GLY A 199 13.01 4.60 -4.66
C GLY A 199 13.15 3.09 -4.50
N GLY A 200 13.37 2.68 -3.28
CA GLY A 200 13.54 1.30 -2.85
C GLY A 200 13.72 1.26 -1.34
N TYR A 201 14.12 0.12 -0.79
CA TYR A 201 14.43 0.00 0.62
C TYR A 201 15.92 0.26 0.88
N GLY A 202 16.29 1.51 1.14
CA GLY A 202 17.70 1.85 1.39
C GLY A 202 18.60 1.45 0.23
N SER A 203 19.47 0.45 0.44
CA SER A 203 20.34 -0.15 -0.59
C SER A 203 19.72 -1.34 -1.33
N TRP A 204 18.43 -1.66 -1.09
CA TRP A 204 17.75 -2.79 -1.68
C TRP A 204 16.75 -2.33 -2.74
N GLY A 205 16.73 -3.03 -3.87
CA GLY A 205 15.68 -2.90 -4.87
C GLY A 205 14.40 -3.62 -4.44
N LEU A 206 13.32 -3.35 -5.14
CA LEU A 206 12.07 -4.10 -5.05
C LEU A 206 11.72 -4.66 -6.41
N HIS A 207 11.08 -5.81 -6.42
CA HIS A 207 10.43 -6.37 -7.57
C HIS A 207 9.09 -6.98 -7.18
N TRP A 208 8.25 -7.22 -8.17
CA TRP A 208 6.86 -7.57 -7.93
C TRP A 208 6.45 -8.79 -8.75
N MET A 209 5.62 -9.63 -8.15
CA MET A 209 4.87 -10.66 -8.84
C MET A 209 3.40 -10.22 -8.88
N LEU A 210 2.86 -10.12 -10.07
CA LEU A 210 1.50 -9.71 -10.36
C LEU A 210 0.79 -10.84 -11.11
N SER A 211 -0.35 -11.30 -10.60
CA SER A 211 -1.06 -12.45 -11.16
C SER A 211 -2.56 -12.24 -11.16
N ASP A 212 -3.23 -12.90 -12.09
CA ASP A 212 -4.66 -13.16 -12.05
C ASP A 212 -4.94 -14.65 -12.39
N GLU A 213 -6.17 -15.01 -12.70
CA GLU A 213 -6.52 -16.37 -13.06
C GLU A 213 -5.86 -16.87 -14.36
N LYS A 214 -5.41 -15.96 -15.24
CA LYS A 214 -4.91 -16.27 -16.59
C LYS A 214 -3.41 -16.26 -16.67
N GLU A 215 -2.74 -15.28 -16.05
CA GLU A 215 -1.34 -15.02 -16.29
C GLU A 215 -0.62 -14.47 -15.04
N THR A 216 0.70 -14.57 -15.10
CA THR A 216 1.60 -14.06 -14.06
C THR A 216 2.69 -13.22 -14.72
N TYR A 217 2.99 -12.07 -14.13
CA TYR A 217 4.08 -11.20 -14.53
C TYR A 217 5.08 -11.01 -13.39
N ILE A 218 6.36 -11.10 -13.71
CA ILE A 218 7.43 -10.58 -12.87
C ILE A 218 7.80 -9.20 -13.40
N ILE A 219 7.77 -8.23 -12.51
CA ILE A 219 7.98 -6.81 -12.81
C ILE A 219 9.20 -6.34 -12.03
N GLU A 220 10.19 -5.80 -12.73
CA GLU A 220 11.47 -5.38 -12.19
C GLU A 220 11.85 -4.01 -12.73
N CYS A 221 12.55 -3.23 -11.92
CA CYS A 221 13.16 -1.97 -12.36
C CYS A 221 14.66 -2.20 -12.49
N ILE A 222 15.16 -2.21 -13.72
CA ILE A 222 16.57 -2.52 -14.05
C ILE A 222 17.14 -1.38 -14.88
N ASP A 223 18.22 -0.75 -14.41
CA ASP A 223 18.89 0.38 -15.08
C ASP A 223 17.96 1.56 -15.44
N GLY A 224 16.94 1.80 -14.63
CA GLY A 224 15.96 2.86 -14.89
C GLY A 224 14.90 2.48 -15.91
N GLU A 225 14.78 1.21 -16.25
CA GLU A 225 13.73 0.68 -17.13
C GLU A 225 12.78 -0.25 -16.36
N LEU A 226 11.52 -0.18 -16.68
CA LEU A 226 10.52 -1.14 -16.21
C LEU A 226 10.56 -2.38 -17.09
N VAL A 227 11.13 -3.47 -16.57
CA VAL A 227 11.21 -4.75 -17.26
C VAL A 227 10.06 -5.64 -16.80
N VAL A 228 9.28 -6.12 -17.75
CA VAL A 228 8.11 -6.98 -17.49
C VAL A 228 8.28 -8.29 -18.22
N ARG A 229 8.21 -9.39 -17.48
CA ARG A 229 8.25 -10.75 -18.02
C ARG A 229 6.93 -11.45 -17.71
N ASN A 230 6.27 -11.98 -18.76
CA ASN A 230 5.22 -12.97 -18.54
C ASN A 230 5.89 -14.25 -18.06
N ASP A 231 5.58 -14.66 -16.82
CA ASP A 231 6.29 -15.73 -16.16
C ASP A 231 5.48 -17.02 -16.16
N THR A 232 6.08 -18.09 -16.65
CA THR A 232 5.47 -19.42 -16.68
C THR A 232 5.84 -20.29 -15.50
N ASP A 233 6.92 -19.94 -14.79
CA ASP A 233 7.38 -20.69 -13.62
C ASP A 233 6.53 -20.37 -12.39
N ASN A 234 5.92 -19.18 -12.39
CA ASN A 234 5.02 -18.71 -11.34
C ASN A 234 5.68 -18.68 -9.94
N ILE A 235 6.97 -18.39 -9.89
CA ILE A 235 7.75 -18.33 -8.65
C ILE A 235 8.62 -17.08 -8.66
N MET A 236 8.64 -16.36 -7.54
CA MET A 236 9.52 -15.24 -7.31
C MET A 236 10.12 -15.31 -5.90
N THR A 237 11.43 -15.05 -5.80
CA THR A 237 12.14 -14.99 -4.52
C THR A 237 12.84 -13.63 -4.37
N ASN A 238 14.07 -13.57 -3.87
CA ASN A 238 14.79 -12.31 -3.65
C ASN A 238 15.96 -12.10 -4.64
N PHE A 239 15.81 -12.48 -5.89
CA PHE A 239 16.80 -12.20 -6.94
C PHE A 239 16.11 -11.74 -8.22
N TYR A 240 16.79 -10.88 -8.99
CA TYR A 240 16.27 -10.40 -10.27
C TYR A 240 16.19 -11.53 -11.29
N VAL A 241 15.00 -11.80 -11.80
CA VAL A 241 14.71 -12.87 -12.76
C VAL A 241 15.16 -12.48 -14.16
N ASN A 242 15.04 -11.20 -14.51
CA ASN A 242 15.37 -10.69 -15.84
C ASN A 242 16.85 -10.31 -16.01
N TYR A 243 17.62 -10.30 -14.93
CA TYR A 243 19.04 -10.02 -14.97
C TYR A 243 19.84 -11.32 -15.06
N GLY A 244 20.02 -11.81 -16.27
CA GLY A 244 20.47 -13.17 -16.65
C GLY A 244 21.79 -13.70 -16.13
N SER A 245 22.50 -13.05 -15.20
CA SER A 245 23.77 -13.52 -14.64
C SER A 245 23.78 -13.72 -13.13
N TYR A 246 22.61 -13.69 -12.47
CA TYR A 246 22.49 -13.82 -11.02
C TYR A 246 22.43 -15.27 -10.53
N SER A 247 23.07 -16.16 -11.25
CA SER A 247 23.22 -17.58 -10.91
C SER A 247 23.96 -17.86 -9.59
N LYS A 248 24.62 -16.88 -8.95
CA LYS A 248 25.31 -17.18 -7.68
C LYS A 248 24.35 -17.46 -6.51
N TYR A 249 23.04 -17.16 -6.66
CA TYR A 249 21.98 -17.51 -5.72
C TYR A 249 20.97 -18.50 -6.30
N ALA A 250 21.13 -18.95 -7.54
CA ALA A 250 20.30 -19.92 -8.24
C ALA A 250 20.90 -21.32 -8.25
N ALA A 251 21.75 -21.64 -7.30
CA ALA A 251 22.35 -22.97 -7.15
C ALA A 251 21.74 -23.73 -5.97
#